data_99b802864edd870aa275b19ae6c8691c
#
_entry.id   99b802864edd870aa275b19ae6c8691c
#
_cell.length_a   1.000
_cell.length_b   1.000
_cell.length_c   1.000
_cell.angle_alpha   90.00
_cell.angle_beta   90.00
_cell.angle_gamma   90.00
#
_symmetry.space_group_name_H-M   'P 1'
#
loop_
_entity.id
_entity.type
_entity.pdbx_description
1 polymer ?
#
loop_
_entity_poly.entity_id
_entity_poly.type
_entity_poly.pdbx_seq_one_letter_code
_entity_poly.pdbx_strand_id
1 'polypeptide(L)'
;LIDASRHFQIKHFVYASSSSVYGNRQDVPFKETDNVDHPISLYAASKKSNELIAHTYSHLYVLKTTGLRFFTVYGPWGRPDMAPFIFVKKILNGEKIQVFNNGNMERDFTYVDDIIEVVNRVIQDSNNISQYKIYNIGQSNPVKVMDFIHTIEEILGKKANIKYLPTRPGDVVKTYA
;
A
#
# COMPACT_ATOMS: atom_id res chain seq x y z
N LEU A 1 1.47 -10.62 -18.61
CA LEU A 1 2.12 -9.33 -18.87
C LEU A 1 3.64 -9.47 -18.88
N ILE A 2 4.29 -9.95 -17.81
CA ILE A 2 5.76 -10.00 -17.71
C ILE A 2 6.39 -10.85 -18.81
N ASP A 3 5.77 -11.97 -19.22
CA ASP A 3 6.23 -12.78 -20.32
C ASP A 3 6.15 -12.05 -21.68
N ALA A 4 5.05 -11.31 -21.91
CA ALA A 4 4.95 -10.43 -23.06
C ALA A 4 6.04 -9.34 -23.03
N SER A 5 6.31 -8.75 -21.87
CA SER A 5 7.39 -7.76 -21.71
C SER A 5 8.75 -8.31 -22.13
N ARG A 6 9.05 -9.55 -21.81
CA ARG A 6 10.26 -10.26 -22.25
C ARG A 6 10.30 -10.40 -23.79
N HIS A 7 9.22 -10.87 -24.39
CA HIS A 7 9.15 -11.09 -25.84
C HIS A 7 9.25 -9.79 -26.64
N PHE A 8 8.65 -8.71 -26.13
CA PHE A 8 8.71 -7.39 -26.77
C PHE A 8 9.93 -6.56 -26.35
N GLN A 9 10.88 -7.15 -25.66
CA GLN A 9 12.14 -6.50 -25.24
C GLN A 9 11.93 -5.17 -24.52
N ILE A 10 10.93 -5.12 -23.63
CA ILE A 10 10.67 -3.93 -22.81
C ILE A 10 11.89 -3.64 -21.93
N LYS A 11 12.32 -2.39 -21.91
CA LYS A 11 13.53 -1.96 -21.20
C LYS A 11 13.42 -2.08 -19.67
N HIS A 12 12.23 -1.86 -19.14
CA HIS A 12 11.99 -1.85 -17.69
C HIS A 12 10.54 -2.21 -17.39
N PHE A 13 10.33 -3.18 -16.52
CA PHE A 13 9.02 -3.61 -16.04
C PHE A 13 8.81 -3.16 -14.61
N VAL A 14 8.00 -2.10 -14.42
CA VAL A 14 7.62 -1.59 -13.10
C VAL A 14 6.25 -2.14 -12.73
N TYR A 15 6.11 -2.66 -11.52
CA TYR A 15 4.86 -3.29 -11.08
C TYR A 15 4.47 -2.92 -9.64
N ALA A 16 3.16 -2.91 -9.40
CA ALA A 16 2.60 -2.65 -8.09
C ALA A 16 2.67 -3.89 -7.19
N SER A 17 3.47 -3.82 -6.12
CA SER A 17 3.37 -4.68 -4.95
C SER A 17 2.55 -3.97 -3.86
N SER A 18 2.71 -4.35 -2.59
CA SER A 18 1.93 -3.80 -1.48
C SER A 18 2.65 -3.99 -0.16
N SER A 19 2.48 -3.07 0.78
CA SER A 19 2.90 -3.25 2.18
C SER A 19 2.23 -4.45 2.88
N SER A 20 1.14 -4.98 2.33
CA SER A 20 0.49 -6.19 2.83
C SER A 20 1.40 -7.43 2.82
N VAL A 21 2.46 -7.44 2.02
CA VAL A 21 3.43 -8.55 1.98
C VAL A 21 4.19 -8.74 3.29
N TYR A 22 4.28 -7.68 4.13
CA TYR A 22 4.90 -7.75 5.45
C TYR A 22 4.11 -8.59 6.47
N GLY A 23 2.84 -8.91 6.15
CA GLY A 23 2.00 -9.74 7.01
C GLY A 23 1.76 -9.10 8.36
N ASN A 24 1.88 -9.90 9.43
CA ASN A 24 1.65 -9.45 10.81
C ASN A 24 2.96 -9.08 11.54
N ARG A 25 3.93 -8.55 10.81
CA ARG A 25 5.21 -8.11 11.38
C ARG A 25 5.00 -6.95 12.35
N GLN A 26 5.68 -7.01 13.51
CA GLN A 26 5.59 -5.99 14.56
C GLN A 26 6.75 -4.99 14.50
N ASP A 27 7.91 -5.42 13.97
CA ASP A 27 9.08 -4.57 13.85
C ASP A 27 8.87 -3.53 12.77
N VAL A 28 8.92 -2.27 13.14
CA VAL A 28 8.75 -1.10 12.26
C VAL A 28 9.90 -0.11 12.46
N PRO A 29 10.28 0.71 11.46
CA PRO A 29 9.76 0.75 10.09
C PRO A 29 10.06 -0.52 9.29
N PHE A 30 9.20 -0.86 8.33
CA PHE A 30 9.41 -2.00 7.44
C PHE A 30 10.54 -1.72 6.45
N LYS A 31 11.40 -2.71 6.25
CA LYS A 31 12.52 -2.62 5.32
C LYS A 31 12.30 -3.55 4.12
N GLU A 32 12.76 -3.15 2.95
CA GLU A 32 12.65 -3.97 1.74
C GLU A 32 13.40 -5.31 1.87
N THR A 33 14.41 -5.35 2.76
CA THR A 33 15.21 -6.54 3.08
C THR A 33 14.54 -7.47 4.09
N ASP A 34 13.42 -7.07 4.68
CA ASP A 34 12.71 -7.90 5.63
C ASP A 34 12.14 -9.16 4.96
N ASN A 35 12.13 -10.27 5.71
CA ASN A 35 11.48 -11.49 5.27
C ASN A 35 9.96 -11.26 5.17
N VAL A 36 9.38 -11.58 4.01
CA VAL A 36 7.97 -11.42 3.66
C VAL A 36 7.35 -12.74 3.16
N ASP A 37 7.83 -13.87 3.64
CA ASP A 37 7.41 -15.22 3.20
C ASP A 37 6.17 -15.73 3.95
N HIS A 38 5.61 -14.94 4.86
CA HIS A 38 4.45 -15.32 5.68
C HIS A 38 3.27 -14.33 5.47
N PRO A 39 2.70 -14.26 4.24
CA PRO A 39 1.54 -13.42 3.97
C PRO A 39 0.31 -13.93 4.73
N ILE A 40 -0.48 -13.00 5.29
CA ILE A 40 -1.67 -13.31 6.11
C ILE A 40 -3.00 -13.14 5.36
N SER A 41 -2.94 -12.88 4.06
CA SER A 41 -4.12 -12.79 3.19
C SER A 41 -3.80 -13.27 1.78
N LEU A 42 -4.82 -13.73 1.03
CA LEU A 42 -4.66 -14.12 -0.38
C LEU A 42 -4.15 -12.95 -1.24
N TYR A 43 -4.59 -11.72 -0.93
CA TYR A 43 -4.08 -10.53 -1.59
C TYR A 43 -2.57 -10.36 -1.36
N ALA A 44 -2.11 -10.45 -0.11
CA ALA A 44 -0.68 -10.37 0.21
C ALA A 44 0.12 -11.49 -0.49
N ALA A 45 -0.39 -12.72 -0.49
CA ALA A 45 0.22 -13.84 -1.18
C ALA A 45 0.34 -13.58 -2.69
N SER A 46 -0.69 -13.06 -3.34
CA SER A 46 -0.66 -12.72 -4.76
C SER A 46 0.37 -11.63 -5.07
N LYS A 47 0.51 -10.62 -4.20
CA LYS A 47 1.51 -9.55 -4.37
C LYS A 47 2.94 -10.07 -4.16
N LYS A 48 3.15 -10.93 -3.16
CA LYS A 48 4.45 -11.60 -2.97
C LYS A 48 4.79 -12.50 -4.15
N SER A 49 3.83 -13.24 -4.71
CA SER A 49 4.03 -14.06 -5.90
C SER A 49 4.48 -13.22 -7.11
N ASN A 50 3.94 -12.00 -7.28
CA ASN A 50 4.41 -11.09 -8.32
C ASN A 50 5.89 -10.70 -8.13
N GLU A 51 6.33 -10.47 -6.89
CA GLU A 51 7.75 -10.17 -6.59
C GLU A 51 8.64 -11.36 -6.96
N LEU A 52 8.25 -12.58 -6.60
CA LEU A 52 9.00 -13.80 -6.93
C LEU A 52 9.07 -14.04 -8.43
N ILE A 53 7.97 -13.89 -9.15
CA ILE A 53 7.92 -14.03 -10.61
C ILE A 53 8.80 -12.96 -11.25
N ALA A 54 8.71 -11.70 -10.83
CA ALA A 54 9.52 -10.62 -11.38
C ALA A 54 11.02 -10.85 -11.15
N HIS A 55 11.40 -11.33 -9.96
CA HIS A 55 12.77 -11.73 -9.66
C HIS A 55 13.26 -12.84 -10.61
N THR A 56 12.45 -13.87 -10.80
CA THR A 56 12.78 -14.99 -11.68
C THR A 56 12.98 -14.53 -13.13
N TYR A 57 12.09 -13.68 -13.65
CA TYR A 57 12.23 -13.14 -15.02
C TYR A 57 13.43 -12.21 -15.15
N SER A 58 13.71 -11.43 -14.11
CA SER A 58 14.91 -10.60 -14.06
C SER A 58 16.19 -11.42 -14.12
N HIS A 59 16.24 -12.54 -13.38
CA HIS A 59 17.40 -13.42 -13.34
C HIS A 59 17.59 -14.21 -14.65
N LEU A 60 16.52 -14.86 -15.15
CA LEU A 60 16.61 -15.75 -16.30
C LEU A 60 16.72 -15.02 -17.65
N TYR A 61 16.06 -13.89 -17.78
CA TYR A 61 15.89 -13.20 -19.06
C TYR A 61 16.50 -11.80 -19.10
N VAL A 62 17.22 -11.42 -18.06
CA VAL A 62 17.86 -10.10 -17.94
C VAL A 62 16.83 -8.95 -18.09
N LEU A 63 15.54 -9.22 -17.85
CA LEU A 63 14.51 -8.20 -17.85
C LEU A 63 14.63 -7.37 -16.57
N LYS A 64 14.91 -6.08 -16.72
CA LYS A 64 14.94 -5.17 -15.57
C LYS A 64 13.55 -5.04 -14.95
N THR A 65 13.43 -5.28 -13.64
CA THR A 65 12.15 -5.23 -12.94
C THR A 65 12.24 -4.43 -11.65
N THR A 66 11.21 -3.61 -11.37
CA THR A 66 11.10 -2.86 -10.12
C THR A 66 9.71 -3.02 -9.51
N GLY A 67 9.67 -3.56 -8.30
CA GLY A 67 8.45 -3.68 -7.51
C GLY A 67 8.27 -2.49 -6.57
N LEU A 68 7.06 -1.94 -6.50
CA LEU A 68 6.72 -0.84 -5.63
C LEU A 68 5.72 -1.32 -4.58
N ARG A 69 6.15 -1.43 -3.32
CA ARG A 69 5.29 -1.79 -2.18
C ARG A 69 4.57 -0.54 -1.71
N PHE A 70 3.39 -0.29 -2.28
CA PHE A 70 2.56 0.83 -1.87
C PHE A 70 1.98 0.60 -0.48
N PHE A 71 2.01 1.66 0.34
CA PHE A 71 1.30 1.72 1.62
C PHE A 71 -0.13 2.21 1.38
N THR A 72 -0.76 2.88 2.35
CA THR A 72 -2.16 3.30 2.20
C THR A 72 -2.25 4.56 1.36
N VAL A 73 -2.52 4.42 0.08
CA VAL A 73 -2.67 5.56 -0.84
C VAL A 73 -4.06 6.18 -0.70
N TYR A 74 -4.12 7.51 -0.67
CA TYR A 74 -5.36 8.29 -0.67
C TYR A 74 -5.28 9.47 -1.64
N GLY A 75 -6.42 10.05 -2.00
CA GLY A 75 -6.49 11.21 -2.89
C GLY A 75 -7.60 11.08 -3.94
N PRO A 76 -7.66 12.01 -4.90
CA PRO A 76 -8.61 11.96 -6.01
C PRO A 76 -8.58 10.64 -6.76
N TRP A 77 -9.75 10.21 -7.27
CA TRP A 77 -9.91 8.95 -8.02
C TRP A 77 -9.57 7.67 -7.23
N GLY A 78 -9.46 7.78 -5.91
CA GLY A 78 -9.27 6.61 -5.06
C GLY A 78 -10.45 5.65 -5.13
N ARG A 79 -10.20 4.38 -4.76
CA ARG A 79 -11.24 3.34 -4.77
C ARG A 79 -12.33 3.65 -3.74
N PRO A 80 -13.62 3.54 -4.11
CA PRO A 80 -14.74 3.88 -3.21
C PRO A 80 -14.89 2.92 -2.02
N ASP A 81 -14.27 1.75 -2.06
CA ASP A 81 -14.25 0.76 -0.97
C ASP A 81 -13.09 0.94 0.03
N MET A 82 -12.27 1.98 -0.15
CA MET A 82 -11.20 2.31 0.80
C MET A 82 -11.70 3.21 1.93
N ALA A 83 -11.09 3.08 3.10
CA ALA A 83 -11.49 3.79 4.33
C ALA A 83 -11.69 5.30 4.14
N PRO A 84 -10.83 6.07 3.44
CA PRO A 84 -11.04 7.50 3.26
C PRO A 84 -12.39 7.82 2.62
N PHE A 85 -12.74 7.13 1.52
CA PHE A 85 -14.01 7.35 0.82
C PHE A 85 -15.22 6.87 1.63
N ILE A 86 -15.11 5.69 2.25
CA ILE A 86 -16.18 5.14 3.09
C ILE A 86 -16.49 6.10 4.25
N PHE A 87 -15.46 6.63 4.93
CA PHE A 87 -15.64 7.51 6.08
C PHE A 87 -16.28 8.84 5.66
N VAL A 88 -15.73 9.50 4.65
CA VAL A 88 -16.28 10.76 4.12
C VAL A 88 -17.74 10.58 3.72
N LYS A 89 -18.06 9.58 2.87
CA LYS A 89 -19.42 9.33 2.40
C LYS A 89 -20.39 9.08 3.55
N LYS A 90 -20.03 8.23 4.50
CA LYS A 90 -20.90 7.85 5.61
C LYS A 90 -21.10 9.00 6.60
N ILE A 91 -20.05 9.77 6.91
CA ILE A 91 -20.15 10.95 7.77
C ILE A 91 -21.06 12.00 7.14
N LEU A 92 -20.91 12.27 5.84
CA LEU A 92 -21.78 13.20 5.12
C LEU A 92 -23.25 12.79 5.19
N ASN A 93 -23.54 11.50 5.05
CA ASN A 93 -24.89 10.94 5.09
C ASN A 93 -25.44 10.69 6.51
N GLY A 94 -24.66 10.93 7.57
CA GLY A 94 -25.07 10.61 8.95
C GLY A 94 -25.10 9.10 9.26
N GLU A 95 -24.53 8.28 8.40
CA GLU A 95 -24.45 6.83 8.55
C GLU A 95 -23.35 6.41 9.54
N LYS A 96 -23.50 5.20 10.14
CA LYS A 96 -22.48 4.65 11.04
C LYS A 96 -21.23 4.22 10.26
N ILE A 97 -20.05 4.70 10.68
CA ILE A 97 -18.76 4.17 10.26
C ILE A 97 -18.33 3.03 11.19
N GLN A 98 -17.67 2.01 10.63
CA GLN A 98 -17.12 0.89 11.38
C GLN A 98 -15.64 1.13 11.62
N VAL A 99 -15.23 1.11 12.88
CA VAL A 99 -13.82 1.28 13.29
C VAL A 99 -13.37 0.02 13.99
N PHE A 100 -12.41 -0.68 13.37
CA PHE A 100 -11.88 -1.95 13.85
C PHE A 100 -10.81 -1.77 14.92
N ASN A 101 -10.53 -2.83 15.66
CA ASN A 101 -9.58 -2.84 16.78
C ASN A 101 -9.82 -1.70 17.78
N ASN A 102 -11.09 -1.34 18.01
CA ASN A 102 -11.49 -0.22 18.87
C ASN A 102 -10.77 1.11 18.53
N GLY A 103 -10.32 1.29 17.28
CA GLY A 103 -9.58 2.47 16.83
C GLY A 103 -8.06 2.42 17.06
N ASN A 104 -7.55 1.37 17.67
CA ASN A 104 -6.12 1.20 17.94
C ASN A 104 -5.36 0.68 16.70
N MET A 105 -5.38 1.48 15.64
CA MET A 105 -4.70 1.16 14.38
C MET A 105 -3.98 2.39 13.87
N GLU A 106 -2.79 2.16 13.30
CA GLU A 106 -1.99 3.20 12.65
C GLU A 106 -1.75 2.83 11.19
N ARG A 107 -1.84 3.82 10.30
CA ARG A 107 -1.58 3.64 8.87
C ARG A 107 -0.65 4.72 8.36
N ASP A 108 0.30 4.29 7.55
CA ASP A 108 1.09 5.19 6.75
C ASP A 108 0.26 5.60 5.53
N PHE A 109 -0.35 6.80 5.60
CA PHE A 109 -1.14 7.36 4.52
C PHE A 109 -0.25 8.17 3.59
N THR A 110 -0.31 7.87 2.29
CA THR A 110 0.50 8.56 1.27
C THR A 110 -0.41 9.19 0.23
N TYR A 111 -0.22 10.47 -0.05
CA TYR A 111 -1.01 11.17 -1.05
C TYR A 111 -0.68 10.70 -2.46
N VAL A 112 -1.68 10.64 -3.33
CA VAL A 112 -1.54 10.04 -4.66
C VAL A 112 -0.51 10.75 -5.53
N ASP A 113 -0.37 12.07 -5.42
CA ASP A 113 0.60 12.82 -6.23
C ASP A 113 2.05 12.45 -5.85
N ASP A 114 2.33 12.22 -4.55
CA ASP A 114 3.63 11.74 -4.09
C ASP A 114 3.94 10.36 -4.66
N ILE A 115 2.92 9.49 -4.73
CA ILE A 115 3.05 8.16 -5.38
C ILE A 115 3.40 8.31 -6.85
N ILE A 116 2.68 9.18 -7.58
CA ILE A 116 2.91 9.39 -9.02
C ILE A 116 4.29 9.98 -9.28
N GLU A 117 4.75 10.89 -8.42
CA GLU A 117 6.11 11.43 -8.53
C GLU A 117 7.16 10.34 -8.40
N VAL A 118 7.04 9.45 -7.40
CA VAL A 118 7.97 8.31 -7.23
C VAL A 118 7.93 7.37 -8.42
N VAL A 119 6.73 7.00 -8.90
CA VAL A 119 6.57 6.15 -10.10
C VAL A 119 7.28 6.77 -11.30
N ASN A 120 7.10 8.08 -11.51
CA ASN A 120 7.73 8.80 -12.62
C ASN A 120 9.26 8.81 -12.48
N ARG A 121 9.80 9.07 -11.30
CA ARG A 121 11.25 9.01 -11.04
C ARG A 121 11.82 7.62 -11.33
N VAL A 122 11.15 6.55 -10.88
CA VAL A 122 11.57 5.17 -11.13
C VAL A 122 11.61 4.85 -12.64
N ILE A 123 10.65 5.36 -13.41
CA ILE A 123 10.61 5.17 -14.87
C ILE A 123 11.74 5.96 -15.55
N GLN A 124 11.96 7.21 -15.18
CA GLN A 124 12.95 8.09 -15.78
C GLN A 124 14.38 7.66 -15.45
N ASP A 125 14.63 7.24 -14.20
CA ASP A 125 15.97 6.87 -13.71
C ASP A 125 16.29 5.37 -13.89
N SER A 126 15.62 4.73 -14.83
CA SER A 126 15.73 3.29 -15.08
C SER A 126 17.18 2.80 -15.31
N ASN A 127 18.09 3.65 -15.79
CA ASN A 127 19.48 3.28 -16.03
C ASN A 127 20.29 3.09 -14.72
N ASN A 128 19.95 3.81 -13.66
CA ASN A 128 20.66 3.79 -12.37
C ASN A 128 20.07 2.75 -11.40
N ILE A 129 18.94 2.14 -11.74
CA ILE A 129 18.29 1.12 -10.91
C ILE A 129 18.91 -0.25 -11.22
N SER A 130 19.15 -1.05 -10.19
CA SER A 130 19.67 -2.42 -10.33
C SER A 130 18.71 -3.31 -11.12
N GLN A 131 19.22 -4.44 -11.62
CA GLN A 131 18.48 -5.40 -12.47
C GLN A 131 17.14 -5.84 -11.85
N TYR A 132 17.14 -6.09 -10.54
CA TYR A 132 15.94 -6.33 -9.73
C TYR A 132 15.96 -5.41 -8.51
N LYS A 133 14.86 -4.70 -8.28
CA LYS A 133 14.74 -3.83 -7.11
C LYS A 133 13.32 -3.80 -6.57
N ILE A 134 13.21 -3.69 -5.26
CA ILE A 134 11.96 -3.39 -4.53
C ILE A 134 12.14 -2.08 -3.80
N TYR A 135 11.09 -1.28 -3.75
CA TYR A 135 11.02 -0.07 -2.94
C TYR A 135 9.74 -0.05 -2.10
N ASN A 136 9.84 0.39 -0.87
CA ASN A 136 8.69 0.83 -0.07
C ASN A 136 8.29 2.23 -0.53
N ILE A 137 6.99 2.44 -0.75
CA ILE A 137 6.44 3.75 -1.12
C ILE A 137 5.40 4.15 -0.10
N GLY A 138 5.82 4.94 0.87
CA GLY A 138 5.02 5.45 1.98
C GLY A 138 5.51 6.85 2.39
N GLN A 139 4.73 7.51 3.24
CA GLN A 139 5.06 8.84 3.78
C GLN A 139 6.06 8.77 4.93
N SER A 140 6.32 7.58 5.46
CA SER A 140 7.14 7.37 6.67
C SER A 140 6.63 8.16 7.89
N ASN A 141 5.30 8.35 7.97
CA ASN A 141 4.63 9.05 9.05
C ASN A 141 3.29 8.39 9.39
N PRO A 142 3.28 7.35 10.24
CA PRO A 142 2.06 6.65 10.61
C PRO A 142 1.09 7.56 11.35
N VAL A 143 -0.17 7.55 10.92
CA VAL A 143 -1.27 8.31 11.51
C VAL A 143 -2.24 7.35 12.17
N LYS A 144 -2.70 7.66 13.38
CA LYS A 144 -3.77 6.91 14.04
C LYS A 144 -5.07 7.05 13.27
N VAL A 145 -5.78 5.94 13.10
CA VAL A 145 -7.08 5.95 12.39
C VAL A 145 -8.08 6.90 13.04
N MET A 146 -8.04 7.06 14.36
CA MET A 146 -8.90 8.02 15.07
C MET A 146 -8.54 9.47 14.74
N ASP A 147 -7.26 9.83 14.65
CA ASP A 147 -6.83 11.18 14.27
C ASP A 147 -7.24 11.50 12.83
N PHE A 148 -7.14 10.51 11.95
CA PHE A 148 -7.63 10.62 10.58
C PHE A 148 -9.15 10.88 10.51
N ILE A 149 -9.95 10.19 11.35
CA ILE A 149 -11.40 10.41 11.45
C ILE A 149 -11.69 11.81 11.99
N HIS A 150 -10.99 12.27 13.02
CA HIS A 150 -11.15 13.61 13.61
C HIS A 150 -10.85 14.70 12.57
N THR A 151 -9.80 14.54 11.77
CA THR A 151 -9.50 15.47 10.67
C THR A 151 -10.64 15.54 9.64
N ILE A 152 -11.23 14.40 9.28
CA ILE A 152 -12.41 14.38 8.39
C ILE A 152 -13.60 15.10 9.04
N GLU A 153 -13.88 14.87 10.33
CA GLU A 153 -14.95 15.55 11.06
C GLU A 153 -14.78 17.07 11.03
N GLU A 154 -13.56 17.55 11.29
CA GLU A 154 -13.23 18.97 11.27
C GLU A 154 -13.45 19.59 9.90
N ILE A 155 -12.96 18.96 8.83
CA ILE A 155 -13.12 19.44 7.45
C ILE A 155 -14.60 19.47 7.03
N LEU A 156 -15.37 18.44 7.40
CA LEU A 156 -16.78 18.33 7.03
C LEU A 156 -17.73 19.14 7.93
N GLY A 157 -17.26 19.61 9.11
CA GLY A 157 -18.11 20.23 10.13
C GLY A 157 -19.17 19.29 10.70
N LYS A 158 -18.95 17.96 10.63
CA LYS A 158 -19.88 16.92 11.06
C LYS A 158 -19.21 15.88 11.92
N LYS A 159 -19.87 15.42 12.99
CA LYS A 159 -19.37 14.32 13.83
C LYS A 159 -19.69 12.95 13.23
N ALA A 160 -18.73 12.05 13.34
CA ALA A 160 -18.90 10.67 12.93
C ALA A 160 -19.75 9.88 13.93
N ASN A 161 -20.69 9.09 13.43
CA ASN A 161 -21.39 8.07 14.21
C ASN A 161 -20.57 6.79 14.17
N ILE A 162 -19.79 6.50 15.22
CA ILE A 162 -18.82 5.42 15.23
C ILE A 162 -19.39 4.15 15.86
N LYS A 163 -19.22 3.02 15.16
CA LYS A 163 -19.42 1.68 15.70
C LYS A 163 -18.06 1.00 15.83
N TYR A 164 -17.59 0.81 17.06
CA TYR A 164 -16.36 0.07 17.32
C TYR A 164 -16.58 -1.43 17.14
N LEU A 165 -15.59 -2.08 16.54
CA LEU A 165 -15.59 -3.51 16.24
C LEU A 165 -14.25 -4.14 16.65
N PRO A 166 -14.23 -5.45 16.98
CA PRO A 166 -12.97 -6.16 17.20
C PRO A 166 -12.11 -6.20 15.94
N THR A 167 -10.86 -6.57 16.07
CA THR A 167 -9.91 -6.76 14.96
C THR A 167 -10.45 -7.79 13.96
N ARG A 168 -10.34 -7.54 12.67
CA ARG A 168 -10.64 -8.54 11.64
C ARG A 168 -9.44 -9.48 11.45
N PRO A 169 -9.66 -10.76 11.15
CA PRO A 169 -8.60 -11.63 10.68
C PRO A 169 -7.91 -11.05 9.44
N GLY A 170 -6.59 -10.97 9.47
CA GLY A 170 -5.80 -10.42 8.38
C GLY A 170 -5.58 -8.89 8.42
N ASP A 171 -6.18 -8.17 9.38
CA ASP A 171 -5.88 -6.75 9.58
C ASP A 171 -4.54 -6.57 10.32
N VAL A 172 -3.72 -5.66 9.80
CA VAL A 172 -2.44 -5.26 10.42
C VAL A 172 -2.69 -4.09 11.35
N VAL A 173 -2.13 -4.13 12.57
CA VAL A 173 -2.32 -3.07 13.58
C VAL A 173 -1.61 -1.78 13.15
N LYS A 174 -0.37 -1.89 12.65
CA LYS A 174 0.44 -0.74 12.26
C LYS A 174 1.13 -0.99 10.92
N THR A 175 1.13 0.01 10.04
CA THR A 175 1.97 0.05 8.84
C THR A 175 2.86 1.28 8.88
N TYR A 176 4.17 1.10 8.57
CA TYR A 176 5.15 2.15 8.60
C TYR A 176 6.26 1.84 7.57
N ALA A 177 6.44 2.72 6.55
CA ALA A 177 7.49 2.63 5.52
C ALA A 177 8.85 3.10 6.05
#